data_bcb90b3b34267a1013358203e4a042ef
#
_entry.id   bcb90b3b34267a1013358203e4a042ef
#
_cell.length_a   1.000
_cell.length_b   1.000
_cell.length_c   1.000
_cell.angle_alpha   90.00
_cell.angle_beta   90.00
_cell.angle_gamma   90.00
#
_symmetry.space_group_name_H-M   'P 1'
#
loop_
_entity.id
_entity.type
_entity.pdbx_description
1 polymer ?
#
loop_
_entity_poly.entity_id
_entity_poly.type
_entity_poly.pdbx_seq_one_letter_code
_entity_poly.pdbx_strand_id
1 'polypeptide(L)'
;FSFYYPERTEKVLDDLTLTVEQGEFLVLCGPSGCGKSTLLRQLKTVLAPHGRRLGSIRFEGRPLEELDQREQSAGIGFVQQDPENQIVTDKVWHELAFGLESLGYDTPTIRRRVAEMASFFGIQTWFYKNVTELSGGQKQLLNLASIMAMQPSVLILDEPTSQLDPIAAADFLATL
;
A
#
# COMPACT_ATOMS: atom_id res chain seq x y z
N PHE A 1 19.68 -0.23 9.28
CA PHE A 1 18.48 -0.33 10.11
C PHE A 1 18.32 -1.73 10.70
N SER A 2 18.06 -1.84 11.99
CA SER A 2 17.77 -3.12 12.65
C SER A 2 16.46 -3.05 13.43
N PHE A 3 15.75 -4.19 13.55
CA PHE A 3 14.48 -4.28 14.25
C PHE A 3 14.34 -5.57 15.06
N TYR A 4 13.79 -5.44 16.28
CA TYR A 4 13.47 -6.53 17.20
C TYR A 4 12.00 -6.44 17.64
N TYR A 5 11.28 -7.55 17.67
CA TYR A 5 9.99 -7.63 18.36
C TYR A 5 10.18 -7.59 19.90
N PRO A 6 9.18 -7.11 20.68
CA PRO A 6 9.35 -6.83 22.10
C PRO A 6 9.88 -8.00 22.94
N GLU A 7 9.44 -9.22 22.62
CA GLU A 7 9.76 -10.43 23.40
C GLU A 7 10.89 -11.27 22.77
N ARG A 8 11.54 -10.75 21.73
CA ARG A 8 12.61 -11.47 21.01
C ARG A 8 13.96 -10.81 21.24
N THR A 9 14.96 -11.62 21.56
CA THR A 9 16.36 -11.21 21.61
C THR A 9 17.02 -11.18 20.23
N GLU A 10 16.48 -11.96 19.30
CA GLU A 10 16.98 -12.04 17.93
C GLU A 10 16.42 -10.91 17.07
N LYS A 11 17.28 -10.37 16.23
CA LYS A 11 16.91 -9.38 15.23
C LYS A 11 16.07 -10.04 14.12
N VAL A 12 14.96 -9.42 13.77
CA VAL A 12 14.19 -9.79 12.58
C VAL A 12 14.75 -9.08 11.35
N LEU A 13 15.21 -7.84 11.53
CA LEU A 13 15.99 -7.10 10.53
C LEU A 13 17.34 -6.79 11.17
N ASP A 14 18.43 -7.17 10.49
CA ASP A 14 19.78 -7.01 11.02
C ASP A 14 20.66 -6.22 10.07
N ASP A 15 21.05 -5.02 10.54
CA ASP A 15 21.96 -4.07 9.87
C ASP A 15 21.68 -3.88 8.37
N LEU A 16 20.41 -3.74 8.03
CA LEU A 16 19.95 -3.59 6.66
C LEU A 16 20.21 -2.17 6.19
N THR A 17 20.94 -2.04 5.10
CA THR A 17 21.13 -0.78 4.36
C THR A 17 20.57 -0.95 2.95
N LEU A 18 19.60 -0.11 2.60
CA LEU A 18 18.91 -0.14 1.32
C LEU A 18 18.58 1.28 0.91
N THR A 19 18.85 1.62 -0.33
CA THR A 19 18.40 2.85 -0.98
C THR A 19 17.57 2.47 -2.20
N VAL A 20 16.46 3.15 -2.40
CA VAL A 20 15.58 2.99 -3.56
C VAL A 20 15.51 4.35 -4.25
N GLU A 21 15.90 4.39 -5.50
CA GLU A 21 15.94 5.61 -6.29
C GLU A 21 14.59 5.88 -7.00
N GLN A 22 14.38 7.11 -7.44
CA GLN A 22 13.18 7.47 -8.18
C GLN A 22 13.07 6.66 -9.49
N GLY A 23 11.91 6.07 -9.73
CA GLY A 23 11.64 5.23 -10.92
C GLY A 23 12.21 3.82 -10.83
N GLU A 24 12.77 3.43 -9.69
CA GLU A 24 13.26 2.07 -9.46
C GLU A 24 12.11 1.12 -9.12
N PHE A 25 12.15 -0.07 -9.72
CA PHE A 25 11.25 -1.19 -9.39
C PHE A 25 12.06 -2.25 -8.62
N LEU A 26 11.80 -2.36 -7.33
CA LEU A 26 12.52 -3.27 -6.43
C LEU A 26 11.64 -4.46 -6.03
N VAL A 27 12.17 -5.68 -6.17
CA VAL A 27 11.50 -6.91 -5.73
C VAL A 27 12.25 -7.51 -4.54
N LEU A 28 11.53 -7.68 -3.41
CA LEU A 28 12.04 -8.35 -2.22
C LEU A 28 11.67 -9.84 -2.25
N CYS A 29 12.65 -10.70 -2.44
CA CYS A 29 12.49 -12.15 -2.46
C CYS A 29 13.06 -12.80 -1.20
N GLY A 30 12.45 -13.90 -0.77
CA GLY A 30 12.92 -14.69 0.37
C GLY A 30 11.83 -15.60 0.94
N PRO A 31 12.21 -16.57 1.78
CA PRO A 31 11.27 -17.52 2.38
C PRO A 31 10.23 -16.82 3.27
N SER A 32 9.13 -17.52 3.53
CA SER A 32 8.11 -17.00 4.47
C SER A 32 8.74 -16.82 5.86
N GLY A 33 8.38 -15.74 6.54
CA GLY A 33 8.88 -15.43 7.88
C GLY A 33 10.27 -14.77 7.94
N CYS A 34 10.97 -14.53 6.81
CA CYS A 34 12.29 -13.88 6.82
C CYS A 34 12.28 -12.37 7.10
N GLY A 35 11.12 -11.77 7.33
CA GLY A 35 11.01 -10.35 7.70
C GLY A 35 10.60 -9.39 6.58
N LYS A 36 10.22 -9.86 5.38
CA LYS A 36 9.79 -9.00 4.25
C LYS A 36 8.68 -8.03 4.65
N SER A 37 7.54 -8.54 5.12
CA SER A 37 6.41 -7.70 5.55
C SER A 37 6.77 -6.82 6.75
N THR A 38 7.65 -7.29 7.64
CA THR A 38 8.18 -6.47 8.74
C THR A 38 8.95 -5.27 8.20
N LEU A 39 9.83 -5.48 7.22
CA LEU A 39 10.57 -4.39 6.57
C LEU A 39 9.62 -3.42 5.87
N LEU A 40 8.72 -3.92 5.02
CA LEU A 40 7.78 -3.08 4.29
C LEU A 40 6.93 -2.21 5.23
N ARG A 41 6.41 -2.77 6.32
CA ARG A 41 5.61 -2.04 7.30
C ARG A 41 6.41 -0.99 8.07
N GLN A 42 7.74 -1.14 8.24
CA GLN A 42 8.57 -0.10 8.83
C GLN A 42 8.62 1.18 7.97
N LEU A 43 8.34 1.07 6.67
CA LEU A 43 8.35 2.21 5.74
C LEU A 43 7.12 3.11 5.86
N LYS A 44 6.13 2.75 6.70
CA LYS A 44 4.94 3.56 6.99
C LYS A 44 4.63 3.49 8.48
N THR A 45 4.81 4.59 9.21
CA THR A 45 4.81 4.59 10.68
C THR A 45 3.53 4.03 11.31
N VAL A 46 2.36 4.29 10.69
CA VAL A 46 1.07 3.78 11.16
C VAL A 46 0.90 2.26 11.03
N LEU A 47 1.69 1.61 10.17
CA LEU A 47 1.67 0.16 9.96
C LEU A 47 2.84 -0.53 10.66
N ALA A 48 3.79 0.24 11.14
CA ALA A 48 5.01 -0.28 11.71
C ALA A 48 4.76 -1.05 13.01
N PRO A 49 5.24 -2.29 13.13
CA PRO A 49 5.03 -3.10 14.32
C PRO A 49 5.75 -2.49 15.53
N HIS A 50 5.19 -2.73 16.73
CA HIS A 50 5.84 -2.40 17.98
C HIS A 50 7.14 -3.19 18.14
N GLY A 51 8.19 -2.52 18.60
CA GLY A 51 9.49 -3.14 18.86
C GLY A 51 10.62 -2.14 18.98
N ARG A 52 11.83 -2.66 19.21
CA ARG A 52 13.06 -1.87 19.29
C ARG A 52 13.64 -1.66 17.91
N ARG A 53 13.87 -0.39 17.56
CA ARG A 53 14.48 0.04 16.29
C ARG A 53 15.86 0.60 16.54
N LEU A 54 16.81 0.33 15.62
CA LEU A 54 18.14 0.92 15.57
C LEU A 54 18.42 1.39 14.15
N GLY A 55 18.92 2.61 14.03
CA GLY A 55 19.11 3.26 12.73
C GLY A 55 17.94 4.15 12.35
N SER A 56 17.89 4.60 11.11
CA SER A 56 16.88 5.55 10.61
C SER A 56 16.33 5.12 9.25
N ILE A 57 15.09 5.51 8.98
CA ILE A 57 14.46 5.38 7.67
C ILE A 57 14.21 6.80 7.16
N ARG A 58 14.50 7.03 5.88
CA ARG A 58 14.31 8.34 5.25
C ARG A 58 13.40 8.21 4.04
N PHE A 59 12.55 9.19 3.85
CA PHE A 59 11.72 9.38 2.67
C PHE A 59 12.05 10.76 2.08
N GLU A 60 12.45 10.81 0.83
CA GLU A 60 12.89 12.04 0.15
C GLU A 60 13.92 12.86 0.98
N GLY A 61 14.88 12.14 1.57
CA GLY A 61 15.96 12.73 2.38
C GLY A 61 15.58 13.14 3.81
N ARG A 62 14.29 13.17 4.17
CA ARG A 62 13.80 13.50 5.51
C ARG A 62 13.62 12.23 6.36
N PRO A 63 13.93 12.23 7.66
CA PRO A 63 13.58 11.12 8.56
C PRO A 63 12.08 10.85 8.52
N LEU A 64 11.69 9.57 8.43
CA LEU A 64 10.29 9.18 8.31
C LEU A 64 9.44 9.62 9.51
N GLU A 65 10.04 9.65 10.69
CA GLU A 65 9.41 10.06 11.94
C GLU A 65 9.11 11.58 12.01
N GLU A 66 9.76 12.39 11.17
CA GLU A 66 9.52 13.83 11.07
C GLU A 66 8.38 14.20 10.11
N LEU A 67 7.93 13.23 9.31
CA LEU A 67 6.78 13.41 8.42
C LEU A 67 5.49 13.26 9.22
N ASP A 68 4.56 14.18 9.03
CA ASP A 68 3.23 14.03 9.60
C ASP A 68 2.45 12.88 8.92
N GLN A 69 1.35 12.48 9.55
CA GLN A 69 0.56 11.35 9.05
C GLN A 69 -0.04 11.63 7.66
N ARG A 70 -0.35 12.89 7.35
CA ARG A 70 -0.90 13.31 6.05
C ARG A 70 0.17 13.23 4.96
N GLU A 71 1.38 13.72 5.23
CA GLU A 71 2.54 13.60 4.33
C GLU A 71 2.84 12.13 4.00
N GLN A 72 2.89 11.27 5.02
CA GLN A 72 3.11 9.84 4.83
C GLN A 72 1.97 9.16 4.05
N SER A 73 0.72 9.56 4.29
CA SER A 73 -0.43 8.99 3.59
C SER A 73 -0.49 9.40 2.13
N ALA A 74 -0.10 10.62 1.82
CA ALA A 74 -0.03 11.14 0.46
C ALA A 74 1.17 10.60 -0.33
N GLY A 75 2.35 10.52 0.32
CA GLY A 75 3.61 10.18 -0.35
C GLY A 75 3.88 8.68 -0.45
N ILE A 76 3.41 7.87 0.50
CA ILE A 76 3.72 6.45 0.60
C ILE A 76 2.43 5.63 0.50
N GLY A 77 2.16 5.08 -0.68
CA GLY A 77 1.08 4.12 -0.93
C GLY A 77 1.45 2.73 -0.41
N PHE A 78 0.53 2.06 0.26
CA PHE A 78 0.76 0.71 0.78
C PHE A 78 -0.44 -0.18 0.46
N VAL A 79 -0.22 -1.26 -0.29
CA VAL A 79 -1.20 -2.31 -0.58
C VAL A 79 -0.88 -3.53 0.27
N GLN A 80 -1.81 -3.90 1.14
CA GLN A 80 -1.66 -5.01 2.07
C GLN A 80 -1.92 -6.36 1.39
N GLN A 81 -1.40 -7.42 1.99
CA GLN A 81 -1.57 -8.79 1.56
C GLN A 81 -3.05 -9.23 1.55
N ASP A 82 -3.81 -8.83 2.58
CA ASP A 82 -5.23 -9.12 2.70
C ASP A 82 -6.05 -7.86 2.35
N PRO A 83 -6.77 -7.89 1.22
CA PRO A 83 -7.54 -6.74 0.78
C PRO A 83 -8.70 -6.38 1.72
N GLU A 84 -9.28 -7.35 2.43
CA GLU A 84 -10.42 -7.10 3.33
C GLU A 84 -10.03 -6.27 4.55
N ASN A 85 -8.77 -6.38 4.98
CA ASN A 85 -8.27 -5.58 6.10
C ASN A 85 -7.94 -4.12 5.73
N GLN A 86 -7.97 -3.80 4.44
CA GLN A 86 -7.64 -2.47 3.94
C GLN A 86 -8.86 -1.67 3.51
N ILE A 87 -9.89 -2.33 2.97
CA ILE A 87 -11.12 -1.69 2.51
C ILE A 87 -11.92 -1.17 3.71
N VAL A 88 -12.33 0.10 3.65
CA VAL A 88 -12.98 0.82 4.74
C VAL A 88 -14.45 1.10 4.45
N THR A 89 -14.81 1.28 3.18
CA THR A 89 -16.16 1.67 2.78
C THR A 89 -16.98 0.49 2.25
N ASP A 90 -18.29 0.69 2.14
CA ASP A 90 -19.23 -0.32 1.63
C ASP A 90 -19.43 -0.26 0.12
N LYS A 91 -19.04 0.82 -0.54
CA LYS A 91 -19.23 1.08 -1.98
C LYS A 91 -17.91 1.25 -2.70
N VAL A 92 -17.81 0.64 -3.89
CA VAL A 92 -16.61 0.73 -4.75
C VAL A 92 -16.21 2.17 -5.06
N TRP A 93 -17.15 3.00 -5.52
CA TRP A 93 -16.84 4.40 -5.84
C TRP A 93 -16.37 5.20 -4.63
N HIS A 94 -16.90 4.89 -3.46
CA HIS A 94 -16.53 5.57 -2.21
C HIS A 94 -15.13 5.14 -1.76
N GLU A 95 -14.80 3.87 -1.89
CA GLU A 95 -13.44 3.37 -1.60
C GLU A 95 -12.39 4.06 -2.47
N LEU A 96 -12.67 4.26 -3.77
CA LEU A 96 -11.80 5.03 -4.66
C LEU A 96 -11.65 6.52 -4.23
N ALA A 97 -12.68 7.10 -3.63
CA ALA A 97 -12.68 8.50 -3.20
C ALA A 97 -12.08 8.69 -1.79
N PHE A 98 -12.19 7.69 -0.93
CA PHE A 98 -11.95 7.79 0.52
C PHE A 98 -10.57 8.38 0.89
N GLY A 99 -9.50 7.91 0.24
CA GLY A 99 -8.16 8.42 0.47
C GLY A 99 -8.01 9.90 0.09
N LEU A 100 -8.62 10.30 -1.02
CA LEU A 100 -8.61 11.68 -1.50
C LEU A 100 -9.42 12.62 -0.58
N GLU A 101 -10.57 12.15 -0.10
CA GLU A 101 -11.40 12.88 0.88
C GLU A 101 -10.64 13.08 2.18
N SER A 102 -9.98 12.02 2.67
CA SER A 102 -9.17 12.06 3.90
C SER A 102 -7.99 13.03 3.79
N LEU A 103 -7.42 13.17 2.59
CA LEU A 103 -6.36 14.13 2.28
C LEU A 103 -6.92 15.56 2.03
N GLY A 104 -8.24 15.75 2.05
CA GLY A 104 -8.89 17.06 1.92
C GLY A 104 -8.82 17.64 0.50
N TYR A 105 -8.81 16.81 -0.54
CA TYR A 105 -8.95 17.27 -1.91
C TYR A 105 -10.33 17.84 -2.18
N ASP A 106 -10.44 18.77 -3.11
CA ASP A 106 -11.72 19.32 -3.54
C ASP A 106 -12.53 18.33 -4.38
N THR A 107 -13.85 18.48 -4.34
CA THR A 107 -14.78 17.58 -5.03
C THR A 107 -14.50 17.42 -6.55
N PRO A 108 -14.19 18.49 -7.32
CA PRO A 108 -13.82 18.36 -8.73
C PRO A 108 -12.59 17.48 -8.94
N THR A 109 -11.54 17.65 -8.13
CA THR A 109 -10.31 16.84 -8.18
C THR A 109 -10.60 15.40 -7.84
N ILE A 110 -11.38 15.12 -6.78
CA ILE A 110 -11.78 13.76 -6.39
C ILE A 110 -12.51 13.08 -7.55
N ARG A 111 -13.54 13.71 -8.11
CA ARG A 111 -14.33 13.17 -9.22
C ARG A 111 -13.45 12.81 -10.43
N ARG A 112 -12.53 13.70 -10.80
CA ARG A 112 -11.62 13.48 -11.92
C ARG A 112 -10.71 12.29 -11.67
N ARG A 113 -10.01 12.23 -10.53
CA ARG A 113 -9.08 11.15 -10.20
C ARG A 113 -9.78 9.80 -10.05
N VAL A 114 -10.94 9.77 -9.42
CA VAL A 114 -11.77 8.56 -9.31
C VAL A 114 -12.20 8.05 -10.68
N ALA A 115 -12.63 8.94 -11.58
CA ALA A 115 -13.00 8.55 -12.94
C ALA A 115 -11.79 8.03 -13.76
N GLU A 116 -10.63 8.69 -13.63
CA GLU A 116 -9.36 8.26 -14.24
C GLU A 116 -8.98 6.85 -13.77
N MET A 117 -8.99 6.59 -12.46
CA MET A 117 -8.65 5.28 -11.91
C MET A 117 -9.69 4.21 -12.27
N ALA A 118 -10.98 4.53 -12.20
CA ALA A 118 -12.03 3.62 -12.61
C ALA A 118 -11.90 3.21 -14.09
N SER A 119 -11.49 4.14 -14.95
CA SER A 119 -11.23 3.87 -16.37
C SER A 119 -9.96 3.04 -16.56
N PHE A 120 -8.87 3.40 -15.92
CA PHE A 120 -7.59 2.74 -16.07
C PHE A 120 -7.64 1.27 -15.61
N PHE A 121 -8.26 1.00 -14.48
CA PHE A 121 -8.37 -0.34 -13.89
C PHE A 121 -9.62 -1.13 -14.36
N GLY A 122 -10.42 -0.62 -15.29
CA GLY A 122 -11.60 -1.32 -15.79
C GLY A 122 -12.74 -1.50 -14.77
N ILE A 123 -12.82 -0.60 -13.78
CA ILE A 123 -13.77 -0.68 -12.66
C ILE A 123 -15.19 -0.22 -13.05
N GLN A 124 -15.37 0.40 -14.22
CA GLN A 124 -16.64 1.04 -14.61
C GLN A 124 -17.86 0.12 -14.52
N THR A 125 -17.71 -1.16 -14.85
CA THR A 125 -18.81 -2.14 -14.89
C THR A 125 -19.34 -2.52 -13.51
N TRP A 126 -18.54 -2.29 -12.47
CA TRP A 126 -18.86 -2.62 -11.07
C TRP A 126 -18.69 -1.44 -10.11
N PHE A 127 -18.57 -0.22 -10.67
CA PHE A 127 -18.32 1.04 -9.93
C PHE A 127 -19.34 1.33 -8.82
N TYR A 128 -20.63 0.98 -9.04
CA TYR A 128 -21.70 1.21 -8.07
C TYR A 128 -22.03 0.02 -7.18
N LYS A 129 -21.33 -1.11 -7.34
CA LYS A 129 -21.53 -2.29 -6.49
C LYS A 129 -21.13 -2.06 -5.05
N ASN A 130 -21.66 -2.92 -4.17
CA ASN A 130 -21.11 -3.06 -2.83
C ASN A 130 -19.78 -3.81 -2.89
N VAL A 131 -18.86 -3.49 -2.00
CA VAL A 131 -17.56 -4.18 -1.91
C VAL A 131 -17.72 -5.66 -1.59
N THR A 132 -18.78 -6.03 -0.85
CA THR A 132 -19.12 -7.42 -0.51
C THR A 132 -19.48 -8.27 -1.73
N GLU A 133 -19.84 -7.66 -2.85
CA GLU A 133 -20.19 -8.36 -4.11
C GLU A 133 -18.96 -8.64 -4.98
N LEU A 134 -17.77 -8.17 -4.57
CA LEU A 134 -16.54 -8.30 -5.32
C LEU A 134 -15.83 -9.62 -5.04
N SER A 135 -15.18 -10.18 -6.08
CA SER A 135 -14.21 -11.25 -5.91
C SER A 135 -12.95 -10.76 -5.19
N GLY A 136 -12.13 -11.68 -4.66
CA GLY A 136 -10.84 -11.33 -4.04
C GLY A 136 -9.92 -10.52 -4.98
N GLY A 137 -9.84 -10.90 -6.26
CA GLY A 137 -9.09 -10.17 -7.27
C GLY A 137 -9.62 -8.75 -7.50
N GLN A 138 -10.94 -8.58 -7.56
CA GLN A 138 -11.56 -7.26 -7.69
C GLN A 138 -11.30 -6.38 -6.46
N LYS A 139 -11.34 -6.96 -5.25
CA LYS A 139 -11.00 -6.23 -4.01
C LYS A 139 -9.54 -5.77 -4.01
N GLN A 140 -8.62 -6.64 -4.43
CA GLN A 140 -7.21 -6.28 -4.52
C GLN A 140 -6.95 -5.19 -5.56
N LEU A 141 -7.62 -5.28 -6.72
CA LEU A 141 -7.56 -4.25 -7.76
C LEU A 141 -8.15 -2.92 -7.27
N LEU A 142 -9.24 -2.96 -6.51
CA LEU A 142 -9.85 -1.78 -5.90
C LEU A 142 -8.88 -1.11 -4.91
N ASN A 143 -8.20 -1.88 -4.06
CA ASN A 143 -7.19 -1.36 -3.14
C ASN A 143 -6.04 -0.68 -3.88
N LEU A 144 -5.52 -1.31 -4.92
CA LEU A 144 -4.48 -0.69 -5.75
C LEU A 144 -4.98 0.62 -6.38
N ALA A 145 -6.18 0.60 -6.97
CA ALA A 145 -6.76 1.78 -7.62
C ALA A 145 -7.01 2.93 -6.63
N SER A 146 -7.50 2.64 -5.42
CA SER A 146 -7.73 3.65 -4.37
C SER A 146 -6.42 4.31 -3.90
N ILE A 147 -5.36 3.52 -3.76
CA ILE A 147 -4.03 4.03 -3.42
C ILE A 147 -3.44 4.86 -4.57
N MET A 148 -3.53 4.36 -5.81
CA MET A 148 -3.03 5.08 -6.99
C MET A 148 -3.77 6.39 -7.26
N ALA A 149 -5.05 6.50 -6.86
CA ALA A 149 -5.81 7.75 -6.94
C ALA A 149 -5.15 8.90 -6.16
N MET A 150 -4.47 8.60 -5.07
CA MET A 150 -3.72 9.58 -4.28
C MET A 150 -2.41 10.04 -4.94
N GLN A 151 -1.92 9.31 -5.95
CA GLN A 151 -0.66 9.57 -6.67
C GLN A 151 0.57 9.58 -5.74
N PRO A 152 0.83 8.49 -5.01
CA PRO A 152 1.96 8.44 -4.10
C PRO A 152 3.29 8.45 -4.85
N SER A 153 4.35 9.00 -4.23
CA SER A 153 5.73 8.97 -4.77
C SER A 153 6.34 7.56 -4.70
N VAL A 154 5.92 6.76 -3.72
CA VAL A 154 6.36 5.37 -3.53
C VAL A 154 5.13 4.49 -3.36
N LEU A 155 5.10 3.36 -4.07
CA LEU A 155 4.11 2.32 -3.94
C LEU A 155 4.75 1.06 -3.33
N ILE A 156 4.22 0.61 -2.21
CA ILE A 156 4.66 -0.60 -1.51
C ILE A 156 3.58 -1.66 -1.66
N LEU A 157 3.97 -2.86 -2.09
CA LEU A 157 3.07 -4.00 -2.27
C LEU A 157 3.55 -5.16 -1.39
N ASP A 158 2.77 -5.54 -0.39
CA ASP A 158 3.08 -6.66 0.52
C ASP A 158 2.34 -7.92 0.06
N GLU A 159 3.01 -8.79 -0.70
CA GLU A 159 2.48 -10.04 -1.28
C GLU A 159 1.10 -9.85 -1.97
N PRO A 160 0.94 -8.89 -2.90
CA PRO A 160 -0.37 -8.44 -3.39
C PRO A 160 -1.13 -9.51 -4.19
N THR A 161 -0.47 -10.59 -4.59
CA THR A 161 -1.07 -11.68 -5.37
C THR A 161 -1.33 -12.95 -4.57
N SER A 162 -0.97 -12.98 -3.29
CA SER A 162 -1.04 -14.21 -2.46
C SER A 162 -2.45 -14.77 -2.28
N GLN A 163 -3.48 -13.92 -2.38
CA GLN A 163 -4.89 -14.28 -2.24
C GLN A 163 -5.61 -14.45 -3.60
N LEU A 164 -4.86 -14.33 -4.71
CA LEU A 164 -5.41 -14.36 -6.06
C LEU A 164 -5.18 -15.72 -6.70
N ASP A 165 -6.15 -16.15 -7.55
CA ASP A 165 -5.90 -17.24 -8.47
C ASP A 165 -4.85 -16.84 -9.53
N PRO A 166 -4.24 -17.78 -10.24
CA PRO A 166 -3.14 -17.48 -11.18
C PRO A 166 -3.52 -16.50 -12.30
N ILE A 167 -4.77 -16.49 -12.76
CA ILE A 167 -5.25 -15.59 -13.82
C ILE A 167 -5.37 -14.18 -13.25
N ALA A 168 -6.07 -14.03 -12.13
CA ALA A 168 -6.23 -12.73 -11.46
C ALA A 168 -4.87 -12.16 -11.02
N ALA A 169 -3.92 -13.00 -10.60
CA ALA A 169 -2.57 -12.58 -10.26
C ALA A 169 -1.81 -12.03 -11.49
N ALA A 170 -1.91 -12.71 -12.64
CA ALA A 170 -1.28 -12.25 -13.88
C ALA A 170 -1.89 -10.90 -14.35
N ASP A 171 -3.22 -10.78 -14.31
CA ASP A 171 -3.92 -9.55 -14.66
C ASP A 171 -3.55 -8.39 -13.74
N PHE A 172 -3.46 -8.65 -12.42
CA PHE A 172 -3.02 -7.66 -11.45
C PHE A 172 -1.59 -7.18 -11.74
N LEU A 173 -0.64 -8.10 -11.97
CA LEU A 173 0.75 -7.75 -12.26
C LEU A 173 0.90 -7.00 -13.60
N ALA A 174 0.03 -7.26 -14.57
CA ALA A 174 0.04 -6.54 -15.85
C ALA A 174 -0.42 -5.07 -15.71
N THR A 175 -1.03 -4.69 -14.59
CA THR A 175 -1.47 -3.31 -14.32
C THR A 175 -0.43 -2.46 -13.56
N LEU A 176 0.65 -3.08 -13.05
CA LEU A 176 1.78 -2.41 -12.39
C LEU A 176 2.80 -1.90 -13.40
#